data_db6e938107baeea3763b585c699fb589
#
_entry.id   db6e938107baeea3763b585c699fb589
#
_cell.length_a   1.000
_cell.length_b   1.000
_cell.length_c   1.000
_cell.angle_alpha   90.00
_cell.angle_beta   90.00
_cell.angle_gamma   90.00
#
_symmetry.space_group_name_H-M   'P 1'
#
loop_
_entity.id
_entity.type
_entity.pdbx_description
1 polymer ?
#
loop_
_entity_poly.entity_id
_entity_poly.type
_entity_poly.pdbx_seq_one_letter_code
_entity_poly.pdbx_strand_id
1 'polypeptide(L)' 'MASGYTAVIQQHGEWWIGWVEEVPGVNSQGATREELLDNLRDALDEAIQMNRDDARAAAANAGAFEEVELVP' A
#
# COMPACT_ATOMS: atom_id res chain seq x y z
N MET A 1 9.25 4.29 17.07
CA MET A 1 8.51 4.95 16.02
C MET A 1 8.13 3.98 14.93
N ALA A 2 6.88 3.94 14.56
CA ALA A 2 6.43 3.03 13.51
C ALA A 2 6.86 3.54 12.14
N SER A 3 7.48 2.67 11.35
CA SER A 3 7.86 2.97 9.98
C SER A 3 7.11 2.09 8.99
N GLY A 4 6.14 1.34 9.45
CA GLY A 4 5.36 0.44 8.63
C GLY A 4 4.00 0.99 8.27
N TYR A 5 3.18 0.11 7.75
CA TYR A 5 1.80 0.42 7.36
C TYR A 5 0.84 -0.33 8.26
N THR A 6 -0.35 0.23 8.43
CA THR A 6 -1.38 -0.32 9.31
C THR A 6 -2.56 -0.81 8.50
N ALA A 7 -2.93 -2.06 8.67
CA ALA A 7 -4.12 -2.61 8.06
C ALA A 7 -5.28 -2.57 9.06
N VAL A 8 -6.44 -2.13 8.59
CA VAL A 8 -7.70 -2.30 9.32
C VAL A 8 -8.38 -3.50 8.70
N ILE A 9 -8.70 -4.50 9.52
CA ILE A 9 -9.31 -5.73 9.03
C ILE A 9 -10.60 -6.02 9.77
N GLN A 10 -11.56 -6.59 9.07
CA GLN A 10 -12.87 -6.95 9.62
C GLN A 10 -13.32 -8.28 9.07
N GLN A 11 -14.04 -9.02 9.87
CA GLN A 11 -14.68 -10.25 9.41
C GLN A 11 -16.15 -9.96 9.11
N HIS A 12 -16.57 -10.29 7.89
CA HIS A 12 -17.95 -10.15 7.45
C HIS A 12 -18.47 -11.53 7.05
N GLY A 13 -19.19 -12.18 7.94
CA GLY A 13 -19.64 -13.55 7.72
C GLY A 13 -18.44 -14.49 7.60
N GLU A 14 -18.32 -15.15 6.45
CA GLU A 14 -17.22 -16.07 6.18
C GLU A 14 -16.03 -15.40 5.50
N TRP A 15 -16.12 -14.11 5.21
CA TRP A 15 -15.08 -13.38 4.51
C TRP A 15 -14.37 -12.40 5.43
N TRP A 16 -13.11 -12.19 5.13
CA TRP A 16 -12.31 -11.14 5.76
C TRP A 16 -12.08 -10.04 4.74
N ILE A 17 -12.26 -8.80 5.17
CA ILE A 17 -11.99 -7.62 4.34
C ILE A 17 -11.06 -6.68 5.08
N GLY A 18 -10.34 -5.86 4.34
CA GLY A 18 -9.44 -4.92 4.95
C GLY A 18 -8.90 -3.88 3.99
N TRP A 19 -8.25 -2.88 4.57
CA TRP A 19 -7.62 -1.81 3.83
C TRP A 19 -6.43 -1.27 4.61
N VAL A 20 -5.58 -0.51 3.93
CA VAL A 20 -4.39 0.09 4.52
C VAL A 20 -4.68 1.56 4.84
N GLU A 21 -4.50 1.95 6.11
CA GLU A 21 -4.83 3.29 6.57
C GLU A 21 -4.06 4.38 5.84
N GLU A 22 -2.77 4.18 5.66
CA GLU A 22 -1.85 5.20 5.14
C GLU A 22 -1.88 5.35 3.63
N VAL A 23 -2.45 4.36 2.92
CA VAL A 23 -2.46 4.37 1.46
C VAL A 23 -3.88 4.16 0.95
N PRO A 24 -4.59 5.25 0.65
CA PRO A 24 -5.96 5.16 0.14
C PRO A 24 -6.05 4.31 -1.11
N GLY A 25 -7.10 3.51 -1.20
CA GLY A 25 -7.34 2.65 -2.36
C GLY A 25 -6.73 1.26 -2.25
N VAL A 26 -5.87 1.01 -1.28
CA VAL A 26 -5.34 -0.33 -1.05
C VAL A 26 -6.30 -1.10 -0.15
N ASN A 27 -7.02 -2.04 -0.74
CA ASN A 27 -7.97 -2.88 -0.03
C ASN A 27 -7.95 -4.28 -0.63
N SER A 28 -8.44 -5.25 0.14
CA SER A 28 -8.53 -6.63 -0.34
C SER A 28 -9.51 -7.43 0.51
N GLN A 29 -9.64 -8.70 0.18
CA GLN A 29 -10.46 -9.66 0.91
C GLN A 29 -9.78 -11.03 0.90
N GLY A 30 -10.25 -11.91 1.74
CA GLY A 30 -9.77 -13.28 1.80
C GLY A 30 -10.73 -14.18 2.56
N ALA A 31 -10.59 -15.48 2.37
CA ALA A 31 -11.39 -16.47 3.09
C ALA A 31 -10.92 -16.64 4.53
N THR A 32 -9.65 -16.32 4.80
CA THR A 32 -9.06 -16.36 6.14
C THR A 32 -8.34 -15.05 6.43
N ARG A 33 -8.04 -14.82 7.70
CA ARG A 33 -7.29 -13.65 8.12
C ARG A 33 -5.90 -13.61 7.46
N GLU A 34 -5.22 -14.74 7.41
CA GLU A 34 -3.89 -14.84 6.81
C GLU A 34 -3.92 -14.56 5.32
N GLU A 35 -4.92 -15.08 4.63
CA GLU A 35 -5.10 -14.82 3.20
C GLU A 35 -5.34 -13.35 2.93
N LEU A 36 -6.20 -12.71 3.74
CA LEU A 36 -6.42 -11.27 3.63
C LEU A 36 -5.12 -10.48 3.79
N LEU A 37 -4.32 -10.81 4.81
CA LEU A 37 -3.07 -10.09 5.08
C LEU A 37 -2.06 -10.27 3.95
N ASP A 38 -1.96 -11.47 3.38
CA ASP A 38 -1.09 -11.72 2.24
C ASP A 38 -1.56 -10.92 1.02
N ASN A 39 -2.86 -10.91 0.77
CA ASN A 39 -3.43 -10.15 -0.34
C ASN A 39 -3.24 -8.63 -0.16
N LEU A 40 -3.36 -8.14 1.08
CA LEU A 40 -3.11 -6.72 1.37
C LEU A 40 -1.64 -6.36 1.17
N ARG A 41 -0.71 -7.23 1.55
CA ARG A 41 0.72 -6.98 1.32
C ARG A 41 1.02 -6.86 -0.18
N ASP A 42 0.46 -7.75 -0.97
CA ASP A 42 0.65 -7.73 -2.43
C ASP A 42 0.07 -6.44 -3.03
N ALA A 43 -1.16 -6.09 -2.64
CA ALA A 43 -1.81 -4.87 -3.13
C ALA A 43 -1.03 -3.61 -2.71
N LEU A 44 -0.51 -3.60 -1.49
CA LEU A 44 0.28 -2.49 -0.97
C LEU A 44 1.59 -2.34 -1.76
N ASP A 45 2.30 -3.44 -1.99
CA ASP A 45 3.55 -3.42 -2.75
C ASP A 45 3.33 -2.87 -4.16
N GLU A 46 2.27 -3.30 -4.83
CA GLU A 46 1.92 -2.81 -6.16
C GLU A 46 1.62 -1.31 -6.14
N ALA A 47 0.82 -0.87 -5.17
CA ALA A 47 0.44 0.54 -5.06
C ALA A 47 1.65 1.43 -4.81
N ILE A 48 2.53 1.01 -3.91
CA ILE A 48 3.75 1.77 -3.61
C ILE A 48 4.65 1.84 -4.84
N GLN A 49 4.81 0.73 -5.54
CA GLN A 49 5.66 0.70 -6.74
C GLN A 49 5.10 1.61 -7.83
N MET A 50 3.78 1.55 -8.06
CA MET A 50 3.13 2.43 -9.03
C MET A 50 3.29 3.91 -8.65
N ASN A 51 3.12 4.24 -7.38
CA ASN A 51 3.28 5.62 -6.91
C ASN A 51 4.71 6.12 -7.11
N ARG A 52 5.70 5.27 -6.86
CA ARG A 52 7.10 5.60 -7.08
C ARG A 52 7.39 5.84 -8.56
N ASP A 53 6.90 4.96 -9.41
CA ASP A 53 7.09 5.07 -10.86
C ASP A 53 6.45 6.34 -11.41
N ASP A 54 5.23 6.65 -10.97
CA ASP A 54 4.51 7.86 -11.37
C ASP A 54 5.26 9.12 -10.93
N ALA A 55 5.77 9.13 -9.69
CA ALA A 55 6.51 10.26 -9.16
C ALA A 55 7.81 10.50 -9.94
N ARG A 56 8.53 9.42 -10.26
CA ARG A 56 9.77 9.51 -11.04
C ARG A 56 9.50 9.99 -12.47
N ALA A 57 8.44 9.48 -13.09
CA ALA A 57 8.06 9.89 -14.43
C ALA A 57 7.71 11.38 -14.49
N ALA A 58 6.95 11.86 -13.51
CA ALA A 58 6.59 13.27 -13.41
C ALA A 58 7.84 14.15 -13.24
N ALA A 59 8.77 13.73 -12.39
CA ALA A 59 10.01 14.45 -12.17
C ALA A 59 10.89 14.48 -13.43
N ALA A 60 11.03 13.34 -14.10
CA ALA A 60 11.83 13.24 -15.31
C ALA A 60 11.32 14.16 -16.42
N ASN A 61 10.00 14.31 -16.53
CA ASN A 61 9.38 15.21 -17.50
C ASN A 61 9.65 16.69 -17.19
N ALA A 62 9.85 17.02 -15.92
CA ALA A 62 10.09 18.39 -15.49
C ALA A 62 11.56 18.79 -15.54
N GLY A 63 12.49 17.84 -15.59
CA GLY A 63 13.93 18.10 -15.65
C GLY A 63 14.73 17.25 -14.67
N ALA A 64 15.89 17.73 -14.28
CA ALA A 64 16.74 17.03 -13.34
C ALA A 64 16.09 16.95 -11.96
N PHE A 65 16.25 15.82 -11.27
CA PHE A 65 15.65 15.65 -9.95
C PHE A 65 16.57 14.82 -9.05
N GLU A 66 16.24 14.84 -7.78
CA GLU A 66 16.93 14.10 -6.74
C GLU A 66 15.90 13.33 -5.92
N GLU A 67 16.21 12.09 -5.59
CA GLU A 67 15.37 11.30 -4.67
C GLU A 67 16.01 11.35 -3.28
N VAL A 68 15.20 11.74 -2.29
CA VAL A 68 15.62 11.85 -0.91
C VAL A 68 14.69 11.05 -0.02
N GLU A 69 15.25 10.15 0.76
CA GLU A 69 14.44 9.36 1.69
C GLU A 69 13.95 10.24 2.84
N LEU A 70 12.65 10.18 3.09
CA LEU A 70 12.04 10.88 4.23
C LEU A 70 11.78 9.87 5.34
N VAL A 71 12.24 10.19 6.54
CA VAL A 71 12.02 9.37 7.72
C VAL A 71 10.97 10.06 8.60
N PRO A 72 9.89 9.33 8.99
CA PRO A 72 8.84 9.91 9.82
C PRO A 72 9.34 10.26 11.23
#